data_51410cb73a092f5c7564dc546dd3ec31
#
_entry.id   51410cb73a092f5c7564dc546dd3ec31
#
_cell.length_a   1.000
_cell.length_b   1.000
_cell.length_c   1.000
_cell.angle_alpha   90.00
_cell.angle_beta   90.00
_cell.angle_gamma   90.00
#
_symmetry.space_group_name_H-M   'P 1'
#
loop_
_entity.id
_entity.type
_entity.pdbx_description
1 polymer ?
#
loop_
_entity_poly.entity_id
_entity_poly.type
_entity_poly.pdbx_seq_one_letter_code
_entity_poly.pdbx_strand_id
1 'polypeptide(L)'
;MPMPIKPLVLVAAAFASPAALAQLLGPSFESNITLTREDLDMMRQTVTQQIHGKPVGTTASWTNPSSRNSGTIKLLKKFTARNTRCEEIGYTLATTASNVSPEHYVLDSCLQPDGSWKIL
;
A
#
# COMPACT_ATOMS: atom_id res chain seq x y z
N MET A 1 50.26 -2.35 -7.20
CA MET A 1 49.06 -3.14 -6.89
C MET A 1 47.85 -2.31 -7.23
N PRO A 2 47.06 -2.75 -8.16
CA PRO A 2 45.84 -2.03 -8.44
C PRO A 2 44.89 -2.16 -7.25
N MET A 3 44.52 -1.05 -6.64
CA MET A 3 43.46 -1.05 -5.65
C MET A 3 42.13 -1.37 -6.34
N PRO A 4 41.40 -2.36 -5.81
CA PRO A 4 40.06 -2.56 -6.33
C PRO A 4 39.26 -1.30 -6.09
N ILE A 5 38.83 -0.68 -7.16
CA ILE A 5 37.86 0.39 -7.08
C ILE A 5 36.56 -0.25 -6.61
N LYS A 6 36.21 0.00 -5.38
CA LYS A 6 34.88 -0.39 -4.91
C LYS A 6 33.88 0.40 -5.74
N PRO A 7 32.98 -0.29 -6.45
CA PRO A 7 31.90 0.44 -7.09
C PRO A 7 31.14 1.16 -5.99
N LEU A 8 31.02 2.46 -6.17
CA LEU A 8 30.13 3.24 -5.34
C LEU A 8 28.72 2.74 -5.63
N VAL A 9 28.21 1.94 -4.72
CA VAL A 9 26.79 1.61 -4.78
C VAL A 9 26.05 2.85 -4.34
N LEU A 10 25.67 3.65 -5.31
CA LEU A 10 24.67 4.69 -5.08
C LEU A 10 23.37 3.97 -4.76
N VAL A 11 23.14 3.78 -3.49
CA VAL A 11 21.79 3.50 -3.04
C VAL A 11 21.02 4.78 -3.26
N ALA A 12 20.37 4.89 -4.40
CA ALA A 12 19.39 5.92 -4.61
C ALA A 12 18.32 5.71 -3.54
N ALA A 13 18.33 6.55 -2.53
CA ALA A 13 17.22 6.60 -1.60
C ALA A 13 15.96 6.88 -2.43
N ALA A 14 15.07 5.91 -2.47
CA ALA A 14 13.79 6.10 -3.14
C ALA A 14 13.00 7.13 -2.32
N PHE A 15 13.05 8.37 -2.73
CA PHE A 15 12.21 9.40 -2.15
C PHE A 15 10.78 9.11 -2.59
N ALA A 16 9.86 9.02 -1.63
CA ALA A 16 8.45 8.94 -1.91
C ALA A 16 8.02 10.29 -2.50
N SER A 17 8.09 10.41 -3.83
CA SER A 17 7.44 11.50 -4.53
C SER A 17 5.93 11.23 -4.58
N PRO A 18 5.07 12.26 -4.73
CA PRO A 18 3.64 12.04 -4.91
C PRO A 18 3.30 11.08 -6.06
N ALA A 19 4.11 11.06 -7.11
CA ALA A 19 3.96 10.13 -8.22
C ALA A 19 4.24 8.68 -7.80
N ALA A 20 5.24 8.44 -6.94
CA ALA A 20 5.54 7.11 -6.43
C ALA A 20 4.43 6.60 -5.50
N LEU A 21 3.79 7.48 -4.74
CA LEU A 21 2.65 7.15 -3.90
C LEU A 21 1.45 6.73 -4.75
N ALA A 22 1.16 7.47 -5.81
CA ALA A 22 0.09 7.15 -6.74
C ALA A 22 0.33 5.80 -7.42
N GLN A 23 1.57 5.44 -7.74
CA GLN A 23 1.90 4.14 -8.32
C GLN A 23 1.70 2.98 -7.34
N LEU A 24 1.92 3.19 -6.05
CA LEU A 24 1.72 2.16 -5.02
C LEU A 24 0.26 1.86 -4.77
N LEU A 25 -0.61 2.84 -4.91
CA LEU A 25 -2.03 2.75 -4.58
C LEU A 25 -2.93 2.77 -5.81
N GLY A 26 -2.34 2.91 -7.02
CA GLY A 26 -3.07 2.98 -8.28
C GLY A 26 -3.35 4.41 -8.73
N PRO A 27 -3.63 4.61 -10.03
CA PRO A 27 -3.77 5.94 -10.63
C PRO A 27 -5.02 6.71 -10.18
N SER A 28 -5.99 6.05 -9.59
CA SER A 28 -7.24 6.67 -9.12
C SER A 28 -7.20 7.03 -7.63
N PHE A 29 -6.07 6.83 -6.96
CA PHE A 29 -5.96 7.15 -5.54
C PHE A 29 -5.65 8.63 -5.35
N GLU A 30 -6.64 9.36 -4.86
CA GLU A 30 -6.50 10.76 -4.45
C GLU A 30 -6.99 10.89 -3.02
N SER A 31 -6.22 11.60 -2.19
CA SER A 31 -6.55 11.75 -0.78
C SER A 31 -6.34 13.17 -0.32
N ASN A 32 -7.30 13.67 0.47
CA ASN A 32 -7.14 14.92 1.23
C ASN A 32 -6.35 14.70 2.51
N ILE A 33 -6.11 13.46 2.88
CA ILE A 33 -5.24 13.08 3.99
C ILE A 33 -3.82 12.97 3.46
N THR A 34 -2.89 13.71 4.03
CA THR A 34 -1.48 13.63 3.64
C THR A 34 -0.86 12.36 4.19
N LEU A 35 -0.64 11.38 3.33
CA LEU A 35 0.00 10.12 3.69
C LEU A 35 1.52 10.26 3.64
N THR A 36 2.18 9.75 4.66
CA THR A 36 3.63 9.65 4.70
C THR A 36 4.09 8.33 4.09
N ARG A 37 5.37 8.24 3.77
CA ARG A 37 5.96 6.97 3.33
C ARG A 37 5.78 5.87 4.37
N GLU A 38 5.94 6.21 5.64
CA GLU A 38 5.76 5.27 6.74
C GLU A 38 4.31 4.75 6.79
N ASP A 39 3.33 5.63 6.56
CA ASP A 39 1.92 5.23 6.46
C ASP A 39 1.73 4.17 5.38
N LEU A 40 2.30 4.40 4.20
CA LEU A 40 2.19 3.48 3.07
C LEU A 40 2.87 2.15 3.35
N ASP A 41 4.02 2.18 4.00
CA ASP A 41 4.71 0.95 4.41
C ASP A 41 3.86 0.15 5.41
N MET A 42 3.23 0.82 6.37
CA MET A 42 2.32 0.19 7.32
C MET A 42 1.10 -0.43 6.62
N MET A 43 0.50 0.31 5.69
CA MET A 43 -0.63 -0.19 4.91
C MET A 43 -0.23 -1.43 4.11
N ARG A 44 0.91 -1.39 3.44
CA ARG A 44 1.43 -2.50 2.64
C ARG A 44 1.70 -3.73 3.50
N GLN A 45 2.34 -3.56 4.66
CA GLN A 45 2.58 -4.66 5.59
C GLN A 45 1.28 -5.26 6.09
N THR A 46 0.31 -4.42 6.43
CA THR A 46 -0.99 -4.87 6.91
C THR A 46 -1.71 -5.71 5.86
N VAL A 47 -1.72 -5.26 4.61
CA VAL A 47 -2.33 -6.02 3.51
C VAL A 47 -1.60 -7.35 3.29
N THR A 48 -0.28 -7.32 3.24
CA THR A 48 0.53 -8.51 2.98
C THR A 48 0.38 -9.55 4.09
N GLN A 49 0.40 -9.13 5.34
CA GLN A 49 0.41 -10.05 6.48
C GLN A 49 -0.99 -10.47 6.93
N GLN A 50 -2.00 -9.63 6.74
CA GLN A 50 -3.30 -9.83 7.37
C GLN A 50 -4.49 -9.90 6.41
N ILE A 51 -4.31 -9.58 5.14
CA ILE A 51 -5.40 -9.51 4.16
C ILE A 51 -5.22 -10.50 3.02
N HIS A 52 -4.08 -10.47 2.32
CA HIS A 52 -3.86 -11.35 1.17
C HIS A 52 -4.02 -12.82 1.54
N GLY A 53 -4.85 -13.53 0.79
CA GLY A 53 -5.11 -14.95 0.96
C GLY A 53 -6.02 -15.31 2.13
N LYS A 54 -6.55 -14.33 2.83
CA LYS A 54 -7.47 -14.57 3.96
C LYS A 54 -8.91 -14.71 3.47
N PRO A 55 -9.84 -15.16 4.32
CA PRO A 55 -11.25 -15.21 3.94
C PRO A 55 -11.83 -13.84 3.63
N VAL A 56 -12.77 -13.78 2.70
CA VAL A 56 -13.55 -12.57 2.43
C VAL A 56 -14.19 -12.08 3.72
N GLY A 57 -14.14 -10.78 3.95
CA GLY A 57 -14.61 -10.14 5.18
C GLY A 57 -13.53 -9.90 6.22
N THR A 58 -12.32 -10.47 6.03
CA THR A 58 -11.20 -10.22 6.93
C THR A 58 -10.90 -8.73 6.98
N THR A 59 -10.75 -8.20 8.18
CA THR A 59 -10.48 -6.78 8.44
C THR A 59 -9.21 -6.65 9.26
N ALA A 60 -8.39 -5.67 8.95
CA ALA A 60 -7.19 -5.34 9.69
C ALA A 60 -7.07 -3.82 9.81
N SER A 61 -6.35 -3.36 10.82
CA SER A 61 -6.16 -1.94 11.10
C SER A 61 -4.69 -1.60 11.24
N TRP A 62 -4.36 -0.36 10.92
CA TRP A 62 -3.03 0.19 11.14
C TRP A 62 -3.17 1.59 11.76
N THR A 63 -2.16 1.99 12.50
CA THR A 63 -2.10 3.31 13.15
C THR A 63 -0.66 3.79 13.14
N ASN A 64 -0.46 5.03 12.73
CA ASN A 64 0.84 5.68 12.78
C ASN A 64 0.79 6.91 13.70
N PRO A 65 1.30 6.79 14.93
CA PRO A 65 1.30 7.92 15.85
C PRO A 65 2.09 9.13 15.37
N SER A 66 3.13 8.91 14.56
CA SER A 66 3.98 9.98 14.04
C SER A 66 3.24 10.90 13.08
N SER A 67 2.43 10.34 12.18
CA SER A 67 1.64 11.10 11.23
C SER A 67 0.26 11.47 11.74
N ARG A 68 -0.21 10.78 12.79
CA ARG A 68 -1.58 10.77 13.31
C ARG A 68 -2.59 10.22 12.29
N ASN A 69 -2.11 9.48 11.32
CA ASN A 69 -2.95 8.77 10.36
C ASN A 69 -3.22 7.35 10.82
N SER A 70 -4.34 6.83 10.42
CA SER A 70 -4.76 5.46 10.70
C SER A 70 -5.66 4.96 9.60
N GLY A 71 -5.93 3.67 9.60
CA GLY A 71 -6.84 3.11 8.62
C GLY A 71 -7.31 1.72 8.97
N THR A 72 -8.33 1.31 8.22
CA THR A 72 -8.88 -0.03 8.26
C THR A 72 -8.88 -0.58 6.86
N ILE A 73 -8.54 -1.86 6.72
CA ILE A 73 -8.43 -2.54 5.44
C ILE A 73 -9.30 -3.80 5.51
N LYS A 74 -10.13 -4.02 4.49
CA LYS A 74 -11.04 -5.14 4.46
C LYS A 74 -10.98 -5.85 3.11
N LEU A 75 -10.89 -7.18 3.14
CA LEU A 75 -11.00 -8.00 1.95
C LEU A 75 -12.47 -8.12 1.58
N LEU A 76 -12.86 -7.46 0.48
CA LEU A 76 -14.25 -7.38 0.06
C LEU A 76 -14.66 -8.55 -0.83
N LYS A 77 -13.77 -8.95 -1.74
CA LYS A 77 -14.08 -9.97 -2.74
C LYS A 77 -12.82 -10.62 -3.27
N LYS A 78 -12.95 -11.89 -3.66
CA LYS A 78 -11.94 -12.60 -4.45
C LYS A 78 -12.49 -12.86 -5.83
N PHE A 79 -11.66 -12.72 -6.85
CA PHE A 79 -12.06 -12.97 -8.22
C PHE A 79 -10.87 -13.44 -9.05
N THR A 80 -11.13 -13.88 -10.26
CA THR A 80 -10.11 -14.29 -11.22
C THR A 80 -10.18 -13.40 -12.43
N ALA A 81 -9.05 -12.86 -12.86
CA ALA A 81 -8.92 -12.10 -14.08
C ALA A 81 -7.68 -12.59 -14.82
N ARG A 82 -7.81 -12.87 -16.13
CA ARG A 82 -6.71 -13.35 -16.98
C ARG A 82 -5.99 -14.57 -16.37
N ASN A 83 -6.73 -15.51 -15.83
CA ASN A 83 -6.24 -16.71 -15.13
C ASN A 83 -5.39 -16.37 -13.88
N THR A 84 -5.56 -15.20 -13.32
CA THR A 84 -4.81 -14.72 -12.16
C THR A 84 -5.74 -14.49 -11.00
N ARG A 85 -5.29 -14.85 -9.79
CA ARG A 85 -6.03 -14.60 -8.55
C ARG A 85 -5.99 -13.12 -8.24
N CYS A 86 -7.14 -12.53 -8.00
CA CYS A 86 -7.29 -11.13 -7.69
C CYS A 86 -8.13 -10.93 -6.42
N GLU A 87 -7.94 -9.80 -5.79
CA GLU A 87 -8.67 -9.39 -4.59
C GLU A 87 -9.14 -7.95 -4.73
N GLU A 88 -10.38 -7.71 -4.34
CA GLU A 88 -10.92 -6.37 -4.18
C GLU A 88 -10.82 -6.00 -2.70
N ILE A 89 -10.11 -4.93 -2.41
CA ILE A 89 -9.77 -4.52 -1.05
C ILE A 89 -10.29 -3.12 -0.79
N GLY A 90 -11.02 -2.97 0.31
CA GLY A 90 -11.51 -1.68 0.77
C GLY A 90 -10.55 -1.06 1.78
N TYR A 91 -10.29 0.23 1.63
CA TYR A 91 -9.42 1.02 2.49
C TYR A 91 -10.21 2.16 3.10
N THR A 92 -10.12 2.33 4.40
CA THR A 92 -10.60 3.52 5.09
C THR A 92 -9.41 4.24 5.66
N LEU A 93 -9.28 5.53 5.37
CA LEU A 93 -8.23 6.40 5.89
C LEU A 93 -8.82 7.41 6.82
N ALA A 94 -8.18 7.65 7.94
CA ALA A 94 -8.56 8.67 8.92
C ALA A 94 -7.32 9.38 9.43
N THR A 95 -7.49 10.61 9.89
CA THR A 95 -6.41 11.40 10.49
C THR A 95 -6.92 12.22 11.67
N THR A 96 -6.06 12.42 12.65
CA THR A 96 -6.26 13.40 13.72
C THR A 96 -5.36 14.62 13.55
N ALA A 97 -4.54 14.65 12.48
CA ALA A 97 -3.62 15.77 12.20
C ALA A 97 -4.34 17.00 11.62
N SER A 98 -5.51 16.81 11.05
CA SER A 98 -6.32 17.87 10.46
C SER A 98 -7.81 17.54 10.62
N ASN A 99 -8.66 18.47 10.23
CA ASN A 99 -10.10 18.36 10.45
C ASN A 99 -10.83 17.86 9.18
N VAL A 100 -10.29 16.80 8.56
CA VAL A 100 -10.89 16.20 7.38
C VAL A 100 -11.64 14.92 7.76
N SER A 101 -12.70 14.63 7.02
CA SER A 101 -13.50 13.44 7.22
C SER A 101 -12.73 12.19 6.77
N PRO A 102 -13.02 11.01 7.36
CA PRO A 102 -12.47 9.77 6.85
C PRO A 102 -12.78 9.55 5.36
N GLU A 103 -11.87 8.90 4.66
CA GLU A 103 -11.99 8.61 3.24
C GLU A 103 -12.03 7.11 3.00
N HIS A 104 -12.75 6.70 1.96
CA HIS A 104 -12.93 5.30 1.59
C HIS A 104 -12.47 5.07 0.16
N TYR A 105 -11.69 4.01 -0.04
CA TYR A 105 -11.19 3.61 -1.35
C TYR A 105 -11.38 2.13 -1.56
N VAL A 106 -11.59 1.73 -2.80
CA VAL A 106 -11.64 0.33 -3.21
C VAL A 106 -10.64 0.13 -4.34
N LEU A 107 -9.70 -0.79 -4.14
CA LEU A 107 -8.65 -1.09 -5.12
C LEU A 107 -8.64 -2.59 -5.40
N ASP A 108 -8.42 -2.94 -6.66
CA ASP A 108 -8.20 -4.31 -7.07
C ASP A 108 -6.71 -4.62 -7.14
N SER A 109 -6.34 -5.80 -6.66
CA SER A 109 -4.97 -6.27 -6.65
C SER A 109 -4.91 -7.69 -7.17
N CYS A 110 -3.94 -7.99 -8.04
CA CYS A 110 -3.80 -9.32 -8.64
C CYS A 110 -2.43 -9.91 -8.37
N LEU A 111 -2.42 -11.23 -8.10
CA LEU A 111 -1.21 -11.99 -7.82
C LEU A 111 -0.39 -12.15 -9.08
N GLN A 112 0.90 -11.81 -9.01
CA GLN A 112 1.83 -11.94 -10.11
C GLN A 112 2.55 -13.30 -10.05
N PRO A 113 3.14 -13.76 -11.17
CA PRO A 113 3.88 -15.04 -11.20
C PRO A 113 5.01 -15.13 -10.19
N ASP A 114 5.62 -14.01 -9.80
CA ASP A 114 6.69 -13.96 -8.81
C ASP A 114 6.19 -13.98 -7.36
N GLY A 115 4.87 -14.06 -7.16
CA GLY A 115 4.27 -14.07 -5.82
C GLY A 115 3.94 -12.68 -5.28
N SER A 116 4.28 -11.62 -5.98
CA SER A 116 3.90 -10.26 -5.59
C SER A 116 2.47 -9.93 -6.00
N TRP A 117 1.89 -8.91 -5.38
CA TRP A 117 0.57 -8.40 -5.73
C TRP A 117 0.70 -7.05 -6.40
N LYS A 118 -0.02 -6.87 -7.49
CA LYS A 118 -0.02 -5.63 -8.26
C LYS A 118 -1.40 -5.01 -8.24
N ILE A 119 -1.46 -3.74 -7.90
CA ILE A 119 -2.69 -2.95 -7.97
C ILE A 119 -2.99 -2.63 -9.43
N LEU A 120 -4.22 -2.84 -9.81
CA LEU A 120 -4.69 -2.58 -11.17
C LEU A 120 -5.03 -1.11 -11.40
#